data_08611df7304461c327eb73addcb9ea35
#
_entry.id   08611df7304461c327eb73addcb9ea35
#
_cell.length_a   1.000
_cell.length_b   1.000
_cell.length_c   1.000
_cell.angle_alpha   90.00
_cell.angle_beta   90.00
_cell.angle_gamma   90.00
#
_symmetry.space_group_name_H-M   'P 1'
#
loop_
_entity.id
_entity.type
_entity.pdbx_description
1 polymer ?
#
loop_
_entity_poly.entity_id
_entity_poly.type
_entity_poly.pdbx_seq_one_letter_code
_entity_poly.pdbx_strand_id
1 'polypeptide(L)'
;MQKRLVSTLALAAVAACGAPAAVPDSTVMTQTAAATKRPAADPDTAGDHADFDGDGKEDLVITDTTATVNGKYAAGYAAVVHGSAAGPDTRRHQVITQDSLGLGKAGTGGRFGSGAISADLDGDGRSDLITQAGSNTVFVVWGGKKKLSGAAQLTGATPVAGDFDGDGHADLVTSRSADSKATVRFGPFTRTGKPARTKTLDLTPDKPSYYTPRPTGVGDVNGDGKDDLVVTWSHVFADEIPTPRATLVYRGAANGALKKGPRLKDERGKDMYGSVTLTSDVNRDGFDDVIVSLTCEILGDEAVPEGGSRLMVAYGGKNGWSTGLKPTTINEKTPGLPGNPVSSYCNFGYAPATGDVNGDGYADVAFSAPLKGDKTVTLVLRGGPKGLTGTNAKSLSGLPVWPGLAIQDLNGDGAAELAVSTSHTSEADDKVRILRGGPSGISTSRPMLIGPADLGLKPVLGDSFGSGFGR
;
A
#
# COMPACT_ATOMS: atom_id res chain seq x y z
N MET A 1 6.64 -48.09 56.67
CA MET A 1 7.01 -46.70 57.02
C MET A 1 8.07 -46.26 55.98
N GLN A 2 7.64 -45.68 54.90
CA GLN A 2 8.55 -45.23 53.82
C GLN A 2 8.38 -43.71 53.68
N LYS A 3 9.48 -43.03 53.95
CA LYS A 3 9.61 -41.58 53.73
C LYS A 3 9.77 -41.32 52.23
N ARG A 4 8.92 -40.48 51.69
CA ARG A 4 9.05 -39.97 50.31
C ARG A 4 10.06 -38.79 50.33
N LEU A 5 11.11 -38.93 49.54
CA LEU A 5 11.99 -37.80 49.14
C LEU A 5 11.24 -36.96 48.13
N VAL A 6 11.15 -35.67 48.41
CA VAL A 6 10.73 -34.67 47.44
C VAL A 6 12.02 -34.09 46.82
N SER A 7 12.22 -34.38 45.55
CA SER A 7 13.27 -33.73 44.75
C SER A 7 12.81 -32.36 44.31
N THR A 8 13.45 -31.34 44.82
CA THR A 8 13.33 -29.97 44.31
C THR A 8 14.15 -29.85 43.04
N LEU A 9 13.50 -29.76 41.90
CA LEU A 9 14.13 -29.37 40.65
C LEU A 9 14.34 -27.84 40.67
N ALA A 10 15.57 -27.43 40.51
CA ALA A 10 15.92 -26.03 40.32
C ALA A 10 15.46 -25.57 38.94
N LEU A 11 14.60 -24.56 38.91
CA LEU A 11 14.16 -23.86 37.72
C LEU A 11 15.30 -22.98 37.26
N ALA A 12 15.96 -23.34 36.16
CA ALA A 12 16.89 -22.47 35.50
C ALA A 12 16.15 -21.28 34.89
N ALA A 13 16.62 -20.09 35.18
CA ALA A 13 16.13 -18.85 34.61
C ALA A 13 16.28 -18.89 33.08
N VAL A 14 15.15 -18.94 32.38
CA VAL A 14 15.09 -18.63 30.98
C VAL A 14 15.16 -17.12 30.87
N ALA A 15 16.21 -16.64 30.22
CA ALA A 15 16.38 -15.24 29.90
C ALA A 15 15.12 -14.73 29.16
N ALA A 16 14.62 -13.61 29.61
CA ALA A 16 13.52 -12.90 28.99
C ALA A 16 13.88 -12.60 27.52
N CYS A 17 13.27 -13.35 26.60
CA CYS A 17 13.08 -12.84 25.26
C CYS A 17 12.18 -11.63 25.41
N GLY A 18 12.70 -10.45 25.05
CA GLY A 18 11.95 -9.21 25.02
C GLY A 18 10.67 -9.43 24.23
N ALA A 19 9.56 -8.95 24.75
CA ALA A 19 8.30 -8.93 24.02
C ALA A 19 8.56 -8.35 22.62
N PRO A 20 8.09 -8.99 21.57
CA PRO A 20 8.17 -8.40 20.25
C PRO A 20 7.46 -7.05 20.33
N ALA A 21 8.16 -6.01 19.88
CA ALA A 21 7.55 -4.70 19.73
C ALA A 21 6.22 -4.89 19.00
N ALA A 22 5.16 -4.31 19.53
CA ALA A 22 3.85 -4.37 18.89
C ALA A 22 4.03 -4.06 17.40
N VAL A 23 3.75 -5.04 16.56
CA VAL A 23 3.73 -4.85 15.12
C VAL A 23 2.81 -3.66 14.92
N PRO A 24 3.26 -2.56 14.29
CA PRO A 24 2.37 -1.44 14.04
C PRO A 24 1.17 -2.00 13.31
N ASP A 25 0.00 -1.65 13.81
CA ASP A 25 -1.31 -1.97 13.23
C ASP A 25 -1.13 -1.92 11.71
N SER A 26 -1.30 -3.07 11.04
CA SER A 26 -0.96 -3.19 9.62
C SER A 26 -1.76 -2.12 8.91
N THR A 27 -1.12 -0.98 8.71
CA THR A 27 -1.67 0.10 7.92
C THR A 27 -1.96 -0.53 6.59
N VAL A 28 -3.25 -0.74 6.32
CA VAL A 28 -3.70 -1.20 5.02
C VAL A 28 -3.11 -0.22 4.03
N MET A 29 -2.06 -0.66 3.35
CA MET A 29 -1.43 0.15 2.34
C MET A 29 -2.35 0.07 1.14
N THR A 30 -3.17 1.10 0.97
CA THR A 30 -4.00 1.27 -0.21
C THR A 30 -3.14 1.83 -1.31
N GLN A 31 -2.99 1.08 -2.37
CA GLN A 31 -2.35 1.55 -3.59
C GLN A 31 -3.44 2.04 -4.53
N THR A 32 -3.39 3.31 -4.92
CA THR A 32 -3.93 3.72 -6.20
C THR A 32 -3.03 3.12 -7.27
N ALA A 33 -3.59 2.36 -8.20
CA ALA A 33 -2.84 1.86 -9.32
C ALA A 33 -2.23 3.04 -10.06
N ALA A 34 -0.92 3.01 -10.27
CA ALA A 34 -0.34 3.82 -11.32
C ALA A 34 -1.05 3.40 -12.61
N ALA A 35 -1.84 4.30 -13.17
CA ALA A 35 -2.59 4.02 -14.38
C ALA A 35 -1.60 3.63 -15.46
N THR A 36 -1.53 2.33 -15.75
CA THR A 36 -0.88 1.85 -16.95
C THR A 36 -1.57 2.55 -18.10
N LYS A 37 -0.79 3.19 -18.94
CA LYS A 37 -1.18 4.05 -20.06
C LYS A 37 -2.40 3.48 -20.76
N ARG A 38 -3.58 4.05 -20.49
CA ARG A 38 -4.81 3.81 -21.24
C ARG A 38 -4.51 3.90 -22.73
N PRO A 39 -5.06 3.04 -23.61
CA PRO A 39 -4.98 3.26 -25.03
C PRO A 39 -5.60 4.63 -25.34
N ALA A 40 -4.78 5.56 -25.80
CA ALA A 40 -5.04 6.91 -26.28
C ALA A 40 -6.50 7.40 -26.21
N ALA A 41 -6.98 7.72 -25.03
CA ALA A 41 -8.13 8.57 -24.79
C ALA A 41 -7.70 9.49 -23.65
N ASP A 42 -7.26 10.65 -24.04
CA ASP A 42 -6.85 11.81 -23.25
C ASP A 42 -5.48 11.71 -22.54
N PRO A 43 -4.50 12.55 -22.95
CA PRO A 43 -3.17 12.55 -22.35
C PRO A 43 -3.09 13.25 -20.99
N ASP A 44 -4.19 13.54 -20.31
CA ASP A 44 -4.15 14.49 -19.21
C ASP A 44 -5.09 14.16 -18.04
N THR A 45 -4.91 13.00 -17.43
CA THR A 45 -5.20 12.88 -16.00
C THR A 45 -3.86 12.92 -15.24
N ALA A 46 -3.23 14.07 -15.26
CA ALA A 46 -1.99 14.38 -14.52
C ALA A 46 -2.11 14.20 -12.98
N GLY A 47 -3.21 13.67 -12.51
CA GLY A 47 -3.51 13.45 -11.10
C GLY A 47 -3.36 12.02 -10.59
N ASP A 48 -3.15 11.05 -11.48
CA ASP A 48 -3.05 9.63 -11.09
C ASP A 48 -1.63 9.22 -10.68
N HIS A 49 -0.66 10.11 -10.83
CA HIS A 49 0.74 9.91 -10.46
C HIS A 49 1.08 10.87 -9.33
N ALA A 50 1.94 10.49 -8.41
CA ALA A 50 2.36 11.34 -7.28
C ALA A 50 3.19 12.57 -7.72
N ASP A 51 2.74 13.31 -8.74
CA ASP A 51 3.37 14.53 -9.26
C ASP A 51 2.76 15.76 -8.57
N PHE A 52 3.31 16.14 -7.42
CA PHE A 52 2.78 17.22 -6.59
C PHE A 52 3.13 18.62 -7.11
N ASP A 53 4.10 18.77 -8.01
CA ASP A 53 4.48 20.07 -8.58
C ASP A 53 4.15 20.25 -10.06
N GLY A 54 3.67 19.19 -10.72
CA GLY A 54 3.20 19.21 -12.11
C GLY A 54 4.34 19.26 -13.12
N ASP A 55 5.51 18.66 -12.81
CA ASP A 55 6.67 18.62 -13.70
C ASP A 55 6.73 17.38 -14.60
N GLY A 56 5.76 16.48 -14.48
CA GLY A 56 5.63 15.27 -15.28
C GLY A 56 6.47 14.09 -14.76
N LYS A 57 7.03 14.18 -13.55
CA LYS A 57 7.73 13.10 -12.87
C LYS A 57 7.04 12.78 -11.56
N GLU A 58 7.02 11.53 -11.21
CA GLU A 58 6.50 11.15 -9.91
C GLU A 58 7.42 11.63 -8.79
N ASP A 59 6.82 12.04 -7.70
CA ASP A 59 7.48 12.46 -6.48
C ASP A 59 7.41 11.34 -5.43
N LEU A 60 8.45 11.20 -4.62
CA LEU A 60 8.49 10.19 -3.59
C LEU A 60 7.95 10.73 -2.26
N VAL A 61 6.93 10.07 -1.72
CA VAL A 61 6.46 10.35 -0.36
C VAL A 61 7.04 9.31 0.60
N ILE A 62 7.83 9.77 1.55
CA ILE A 62 8.42 8.96 2.63
C ILE A 62 7.70 9.30 3.92
N THR A 63 7.15 8.31 4.62
CA THR A 63 6.46 8.53 5.89
C THR A 63 7.18 7.87 7.05
N ASP A 64 7.05 8.49 8.22
CA ASP A 64 7.40 7.91 9.50
C ASP A 64 6.30 8.22 10.51
N THR A 65 5.43 7.24 10.73
CA THR A 65 4.28 7.37 11.61
C THR A 65 4.62 7.24 13.09
N THR A 66 5.85 6.81 13.40
CA THR A 66 6.35 6.63 14.77
C THR A 66 7.20 7.80 15.22
N ALA A 67 7.56 8.69 14.29
CA ALA A 67 8.44 9.82 14.56
C ALA A 67 7.95 10.72 15.69
N THR A 68 8.90 11.16 16.51
CA THR A 68 8.66 12.16 17.54
C THR A 68 8.73 13.57 16.93
N VAL A 69 7.61 14.27 16.88
CA VAL A 69 7.50 15.63 16.36
C VAL A 69 7.17 16.61 17.50
N ASN A 70 7.97 17.65 17.66
CA ASN A 70 7.77 18.69 18.69
C ASN A 70 7.58 18.10 20.11
N GLY A 71 8.33 17.03 20.44
CA GLY A 71 8.26 16.34 21.72
C GLY A 71 7.04 15.44 21.91
N LYS A 72 6.26 15.19 20.85
CA LYS A 72 5.11 14.28 20.85
C LYS A 72 5.53 12.95 20.22
N TYR A 73 5.58 11.90 21.02
CA TYR A 73 5.90 10.54 20.59
C TYR A 73 4.87 10.04 19.57
N ALA A 74 5.36 9.40 18.51
CA ALA A 74 4.54 8.85 17.41
C ALA A 74 3.52 9.88 16.87
N ALA A 75 3.90 11.14 16.75
CA ALA A 75 3.09 12.16 16.10
C ALA A 75 3.11 12.00 14.56
N GLY A 76 4.23 11.56 14.01
CA GLY A 76 4.44 11.23 12.61
C GLY A 76 4.62 12.42 11.67
N TYR A 77 5.16 12.13 10.48
CA TYR A 77 5.29 13.09 9.37
C TYR A 77 5.22 12.38 8.01
N ALA A 78 5.03 13.18 6.96
CA ALA A 78 5.25 12.81 5.57
C ALA A 78 6.30 13.74 4.96
N ALA A 79 7.28 13.18 4.26
CA ALA A 79 8.28 13.95 3.51
C ALA A 79 8.07 13.69 2.02
N VAL A 80 7.82 14.74 1.26
CA VAL A 80 7.74 14.71 -0.21
C VAL A 80 9.09 15.08 -0.76
N VAL A 81 9.66 14.23 -1.61
CA VAL A 81 10.94 14.46 -2.32
C VAL A 81 10.64 14.48 -3.79
N HIS A 82 10.83 15.63 -4.44
CA HIS A 82 10.45 15.79 -5.85
C HIS A 82 11.34 14.98 -6.79
N GLY A 83 10.72 14.41 -7.81
CA GLY A 83 11.38 13.72 -8.90
C GLY A 83 12.27 14.66 -9.73
N SER A 84 13.22 14.08 -10.45
CA SER A 84 14.05 14.79 -11.42
C SER A 84 14.62 13.79 -12.43
N ALA A 85 15.11 14.24 -13.58
CA ALA A 85 15.76 13.37 -14.57
C ALA A 85 16.92 12.50 -14.02
N ALA A 86 17.40 12.78 -12.81
CA ALA A 86 18.41 11.97 -12.13
C ALA A 86 17.83 11.03 -11.06
N GLY A 87 16.52 11.04 -10.87
CA GLY A 87 15.77 10.43 -9.76
C GLY A 87 15.40 11.48 -8.70
N PRO A 88 15.03 11.07 -7.47
CA PRO A 88 14.61 12.00 -6.42
C PRO A 88 15.66 13.06 -6.10
N ASP A 89 15.26 14.33 -6.02
CA ASP A 89 16.15 15.46 -5.65
C ASP A 89 15.92 15.86 -4.19
N THR A 90 16.78 15.40 -3.29
CA THR A 90 16.68 15.71 -1.85
C THR A 90 16.84 17.19 -1.52
N ARG A 91 17.31 18.04 -2.45
CA ARG A 91 17.32 19.50 -2.28
C ARG A 91 15.94 20.13 -2.53
N ARG A 92 15.07 19.40 -3.23
CA ARG A 92 13.67 19.77 -3.50
C ARG A 92 12.77 18.83 -2.68
N HIS A 93 12.67 19.09 -1.39
CA HIS A 93 11.82 18.30 -0.50
C HIS A 93 10.97 19.18 0.41
N GLN A 94 9.95 18.60 0.96
CA GLN A 94 9.11 19.24 1.98
C GLN A 94 8.74 18.22 3.06
N VAL A 95 9.04 18.52 4.33
CA VAL A 95 8.57 17.74 5.47
C VAL A 95 7.27 18.36 5.96
N ILE A 96 6.23 17.55 6.03
CA ILE A 96 4.88 17.91 6.42
C ILE A 96 4.52 17.20 7.70
N THR A 97 4.11 17.94 8.70
CA THR A 97 3.60 17.44 9.98
C THR A 97 2.20 18.00 10.21
N GLN A 98 1.42 17.38 11.06
CA GLN A 98 0.11 17.96 11.43
C GLN A 98 0.24 19.39 11.94
N ASP A 99 1.26 19.68 12.75
CA ASP A 99 1.50 21.02 13.31
C ASP A 99 1.79 22.06 12.21
N SER A 100 2.42 21.66 11.08
CA SER A 100 2.76 22.55 9.98
C SER A 100 1.57 22.98 9.14
N LEU A 101 0.43 22.29 9.25
CA LEU A 101 -0.77 22.54 8.45
C LEU A 101 -1.68 23.61 9.03
N GLY A 102 -1.49 23.99 10.30
CA GLY A 102 -2.37 24.98 10.95
C GLY A 102 -3.79 24.47 11.28
N LEU A 103 -4.05 23.17 11.10
CA LEU A 103 -5.35 22.53 11.31
C LEU A 103 -5.44 21.75 12.63
N GLY A 104 -4.86 22.28 13.68
CA GLY A 104 -4.75 21.65 14.99
C GLY A 104 -3.33 21.19 15.27
N LYS A 105 -3.12 20.67 16.47
CA LYS A 105 -1.79 20.21 16.91
C LYS A 105 -1.72 18.69 16.93
N ALA A 106 -0.58 18.16 16.55
CA ALA A 106 -0.30 16.75 16.68
C ALA A 106 -0.46 16.30 18.15
N GLY A 107 -1.11 15.17 18.36
CA GLY A 107 -1.15 14.46 19.62
C GLY A 107 -0.09 13.38 19.70
N THR A 108 0.24 12.94 20.91
CA THR A 108 0.99 11.69 21.11
C THR A 108 0.20 10.52 20.50
N GLY A 109 0.85 9.70 19.68
CA GLY A 109 0.17 8.60 18.96
C GLY A 109 -0.68 9.05 17.77
N GLY A 110 -0.54 10.30 17.32
CA GLY A 110 -1.29 10.85 16.17
C GLY A 110 -0.99 10.16 14.85
N ARG A 111 0.24 9.65 14.67
CA ARG A 111 0.67 8.87 13.50
C ARG A 111 0.34 9.54 12.16
N PHE A 112 0.55 10.85 12.05
CA PHE A 112 0.41 11.55 10.77
C PHE A 112 1.35 10.92 9.72
N GLY A 113 0.88 10.76 8.50
CA GLY A 113 1.58 10.02 7.45
C GLY A 113 1.02 8.62 7.20
N SER A 114 0.09 8.16 8.05
CA SER A 114 -0.55 6.85 7.86
C SER A 114 -1.40 6.84 6.59
N GLY A 115 -1.29 5.75 5.80
CA GLY A 115 -2.10 5.56 4.60
C GLY A 115 -1.99 6.73 3.62
N ALA A 116 -0.78 7.26 3.42
CA ALA A 116 -0.54 8.33 2.46
C ALA A 116 -0.81 7.86 1.03
N ILE A 117 -1.61 8.63 0.30
CA ILE A 117 -1.92 8.44 -1.12
C ILE A 117 -1.86 9.78 -1.84
N SER A 118 -1.86 9.77 -3.16
CA SER A 118 -1.91 10.94 -4.02
C SER A 118 -3.10 10.91 -4.97
N ALA A 119 -3.69 12.07 -5.25
CA ALA A 119 -4.69 12.26 -6.29
C ALA A 119 -4.90 13.76 -6.53
N ASP A 120 -5.24 14.18 -7.73
CA ASP A 120 -5.65 15.56 -8.02
C ASP A 120 -7.12 15.75 -7.64
N LEU A 121 -7.37 16.12 -6.39
CA LEU A 121 -8.74 16.29 -5.88
C LEU A 121 -9.37 17.63 -6.27
N ASP A 122 -8.55 18.69 -6.49
CA ASP A 122 -9.09 20.00 -6.85
C ASP A 122 -9.08 20.26 -8.36
N GLY A 123 -8.55 19.34 -9.17
CA GLY A 123 -8.57 19.39 -10.63
C GLY A 123 -7.60 20.41 -11.22
N ASP A 124 -6.51 20.74 -10.50
CA ASP A 124 -5.54 21.76 -10.96
C ASP A 124 -4.35 21.19 -11.75
N GLY A 125 -4.37 19.87 -12.02
CA GLY A 125 -3.34 19.15 -12.76
C GLY A 125 -2.11 18.81 -11.91
N ARG A 126 -2.22 18.79 -10.57
CA ARG A 126 -1.18 18.38 -9.63
C ARG A 126 -1.79 17.48 -8.58
N SER A 127 -1.05 16.47 -8.23
CA SER A 127 -1.46 15.59 -7.14
C SER A 127 -1.51 16.33 -5.81
N ASP A 128 -2.48 15.98 -4.99
CA ASP A 128 -2.60 16.38 -3.60
C ASP A 128 -2.15 15.21 -2.71
N LEU A 129 -1.51 15.53 -1.59
CA LEU A 129 -1.17 14.53 -0.59
C LEU A 129 -2.36 14.30 0.33
N ILE A 130 -2.86 13.08 0.34
CA ILE A 130 -3.94 12.64 1.22
C ILE A 130 -3.35 11.71 2.27
N THR A 131 -3.53 12.00 3.55
CA THR A 131 -2.96 11.19 4.62
C THR A 131 -3.82 11.18 5.85
N GLN A 132 -3.65 10.17 6.70
CA GLN A 132 -4.41 10.01 7.92
C GLN A 132 -3.58 10.36 9.16
N ALA A 133 -4.27 10.88 10.20
CA ALA A 133 -3.76 10.96 11.55
C ALA A 133 -4.84 10.49 12.55
N GLY A 134 -4.43 9.61 13.46
CA GLY A 134 -5.37 8.96 14.36
C GLY A 134 -6.36 8.03 13.63
N SER A 135 -7.46 7.69 14.26
CA SER A 135 -8.40 6.69 13.76
C SER A 135 -9.54 7.25 12.88
N ASN A 136 -9.70 8.56 12.78
CA ASN A 136 -10.86 9.16 12.13
C ASN A 136 -10.61 10.54 11.53
N THR A 137 -9.38 10.86 11.17
CA THR A 137 -9.01 12.15 10.61
C THR A 137 -8.15 11.94 9.37
N VAL A 138 -8.58 12.49 8.24
CA VAL A 138 -7.85 12.54 6.99
C VAL A 138 -7.47 13.98 6.69
N PHE A 139 -6.25 14.22 6.30
CA PHE A 139 -5.76 15.51 5.82
C PHE A 139 -5.53 15.43 4.31
N VAL A 140 -5.92 16.49 3.61
CA VAL A 140 -5.57 16.75 2.22
C VAL A 140 -4.65 17.95 2.22
N VAL A 141 -3.45 17.81 1.66
CA VAL A 141 -2.47 18.90 1.50
C VAL A 141 -2.30 19.17 0.03
N TRP A 142 -2.69 20.37 -0.40
CA TRP A 142 -2.85 20.70 -1.81
C TRP A 142 -1.51 20.85 -2.54
N GLY A 143 -1.45 20.24 -3.71
CA GLY A 143 -0.32 20.36 -4.63
C GLY A 143 -0.03 21.79 -5.06
N GLY A 144 1.17 22.03 -5.57
CA GLY A 144 1.54 23.37 -6.05
C GLY A 144 2.91 23.47 -6.65
N LYS A 145 3.08 24.27 -7.70
CA LYS A 145 4.28 24.44 -8.57
C LYS A 145 5.66 24.45 -7.88
N LYS A 146 5.75 24.70 -6.61
CA LYS A 146 7.02 24.76 -5.88
C LYS A 146 7.01 23.90 -4.61
N LYS A 147 5.84 23.73 -4.02
CA LYS A 147 5.62 22.98 -2.78
C LYS A 147 4.13 22.82 -2.55
N LEU A 148 3.77 21.79 -1.81
CA LEU A 148 2.42 21.64 -1.31
C LEU A 148 2.09 22.81 -0.36
N SER A 149 0.87 23.34 -0.44
CA SER A 149 0.48 24.51 0.34
C SER A 149 -1.02 24.58 0.63
N GLY A 150 -1.35 24.92 1.88
CA GLY A 150 -2.71 24.83 2.37
C GLY A 150 -3.11 23.37 2.64
N ALA A 151 -4.15 23.22 3.45
CA ALA A 151 -4.66 21.88 3.74
C ALA A 151 -6.12 21.94 4.15
N ALA A 152 -6.79 20.80 4.03
CA ALA A 152 -8.13 20.57 4.56
C ALA A 152 -8.13 19.35 5.49
N GLN A 153 -9.04 19.37 6.45
CA GLN A 153 -9.26 18.24 7.36
C GLN A 153 -10.63 17.64 7.09
N LEU A 154 -10.68 16.34 6.91
CA LEU A 154 -11.88 15.57 6.66
C LEU A 154 -12.05 14.49 7.74
N THR A 155 -13.29 14.08 7.96
CA THR A 155 -13.59 12.95 8.86
C THR A 155 -13.55 11.66 8.08
N GLY A 156 -12.88 10.64 8.62
CA GLY A 156 -12.78 9.30 8.05
C GLY A 156 -11.42 8.67 8.28
N ALA A 157 -11.28 7.47 7.80
CA ALA A 157 -10.08 6.65 7.87
C ALA A 157 -9.88 5.87 6.56
N THR A 158 -8.73 5.26 6.37
CA THR A 158 -8.39 4.45 5.19
C THR A 158 -8.81 5.13 3.88
N PRO A 159 -8.21 6.29 3.55
CA PRO A 159 -8.55 6.99 2.32
C PRO A 159 -8.13 6.18 1.10
N VAL A 160 -8.97 6.19 0.05
CA VAL A 160 -8.64 5.75 -1.30
C VAL A 160 -9.24 6.75 -2.28
N ALA A 161 -8.56 7.00 -3.39
CA ALA A 161 -8.98 7.97 -4.39
C ALA A 161 -9.05 7.34 -5.79
N GLY A 162 -9.96 7.83 -6.62
CA GLY A 162 -10.17 7.43 -8.01
C GLY A 162 -11.44 8.07 -8.58
N ASP A 163 -11.63 8.00 -9.89
CA ASP A 163 -12.80 8.54 -10.59
C ASP A 163 -13.92 7.50 -10.64
N PHE A 164 -14.72 7.41 -9.56
CA PHE A 164 -15.77 6.37 -9.45
C PHE A 164 -17.03 6.65 -10.28
N ASP A 165 -17.20 7.86 -10.79
CA ASP A 165 -18.37 8.15 -11.63
C ASP A 165 -18.04 8.52 -13.08
N GLY A 166 -16.75 8.58 -13.43
CA GLY A 166 -16.27 8.78 -14.79
C GLY A 166 -16.43 10.22 -15.27
N ASP A 167 -16.39 11.18 -14.35
CA ASP A 167 -16.53 12.60 -14.71
C ASP A 167 -15.16 13.30 -14.95
N GLY A 168 -14.08 12.57 -14.79
CA GLY A 168 -12.71 13.04 -15.01
C GLY A 168 -12.08 13.75 -13.79
N HIS A 169 -12.74 13.74 -12.65
CA HIS A 169 -12.21 14.28 -11.40
C HIS A 169 -12.03 13.18 -10.37
N ALA A 170 -10.92 13.23 -9.64
CA ALA A 170 -10.67 12.28 -8.59
C ALA A 170 -11.67 12.45 -7.42
N ASP A 171 -12.25 11.35 -7.01
CA ASP A 171 -13.13 11.20 -5.86
C ASP A 171 -12.35 10.65 -4.68
N LEU A 172 -12.88 10.84 -3.46
CA LEU A 172 -12.27 10.32 -2.24
C LEU A 172 -13.25 9.46 -1.45
N VAL A 173 -12.90 8.20 -1.23
CA VAL A 173 -13.61 7.31 -0.32
C VAL A 173 -12.86 7.22 1.00
N THR A 174 -13.58 7.37 2.10
CA THR A 174 -13.06 7.15 3.45
C THR A 174 -14.01 6.24 4.22
N SER A 175 -13.48 5.27 4.94
CA SER A 175 -14.26 4.42 5.83
C SER A 175 -14.46 5.10 7.20
N ARG A 176 -15.31 4.50 8.02
CA ARG A 176 -15.45 4.82 9.43
C ARG A 176 -15.18 3.57 10.24
N SER A 177 -14.25 3.68 11.18
CA SER A 177 -13.81 2.52 11.96
C SER A 177 -14.90 1.91 12.86
N ALA A 178 -16.02 2.58 13.06
CA ALA A 178 -17.07 2.16 13.99
C ALA A 178 -18.31 1.54 13.29
N ASP A 179 -18.45 1.69 12.00
CA ASP A 179 -19.60 1.16 11.26
C ASP A 179 -19.16 0.62 9.88
N SER A 180 -19.93 -0.29 9.33
CA SER A 180 -19.69 -0.86 8.01
C SER A 180 -20.09 0.11 6.88
N LYS A 181 -19.71 1.39 7.01
CA LYS A 181 -20.04 2.42 6.04
C LYS A 181 -18.80 3.17 5.60
N ALA A 182 -18.81 3.61 4.35
CA ALA A 182 -17.86 4.55 3.82
C ALA A 182 -18.55 5.83 3.37
N THR A 183 -17.80 6.91 3.33
CA THR A 183 -18.24 8.18 2.74
C THR A 183 -17.52 8.35 1.42
N VAL A 184 -18.28 8.46 0.33
CA VAL A 184 -17.78 8.80 -1.00
C VAL A 184 -17.96 10.30 -1.19
N ARG A 185 -16.90 11.01 -1.45
CA ARG A 185 -16.86 12.45 -1.73
C ARG A 185 -16.40 12.63 -3.17
N PHE A 186 -17.27 13.17 -3.98
CA PHE A 186 -17.04 13.34 -5.43
C PHE A 186 -16.34 14.66 -5.70
N GLY A 187 -15.34 14.60 -6.59
CA GLY A 187 -14.61 15.75 -7.09
C GLY A 187 -15.46 16.72 -7.95
N PRO A 188 -14.90 17.83 -8.38
CA PRO A 188 -13.67 18.40 -7.83
C PRO A 188 -13.89 18.98 -6.43
N PHE A 189 -12.83 18.99 -5.63
CA PHE A 189 -12.86 19.60 -4.31
C PHE A 189 -12.47 21.07 -4.37
N THR A 190 -12.99 21.87 -3.45
CA THR A 190 -12.41 23.17 -3.16
C THR A 190 -11.21 23.00 -2.22
N ARG A 191 -10.25 23.91 -2.23
CA ARG A 191 -9.10 23.90 -1.28
C ARG A 191 -9.47 24.10 0.19
N THR A 192 -10.75 24.26 0.49
CA THR A 192 -11.28 24.16 1.86
C THR A 192 -11.73 22.73 2.23
N GLY A 193 -11.57 21.76 1.32
CA GLY A 193 -11.95 20.37 1.51
C GLY A 193 -13.43 20.07 1.23
N LYS A 194 -14.16 21.01 0.60
CA LYS A 194 -15.57 20.77 0.26
C LYS A 194 -15.66 20.04 -1.09
N PRO A 195 -16.21 18.80 -1.15
CA PRO A 195 -16.44 18.08 -2.38
C PRO A 195 -17.64 18.66 -3.15
N ALA A 196 -17.76 18.37 -4.43
CA ALA A 196 -18.94 18.73 -5.23
C ALA A 196 -20.22 18.08 -4.68
N ARG A 197 -20.13 16.82 -4.28
CA ARG A 197 -21.24 16.07 -3.66
C ARG A 197 -20.70 14.95 -2.75
N THR A 198 -21.59 14.37 -1.95
CA THR A 198 -21.24 13.29 -1.00
C THR A 198 -22.32 12.23 -0.99
N LYS A 199 -21.90 10.97 -0.91
CA LYS A 199 -22.80 9.81 -0.69
C LYS A 199 -22.27 8.92 0.42
N THR A 200 -23.17 8.20 1.08
CA THR A 200 -22.81 7.11 1.99
C THR A 200 -22.88 5.79 1.23
N LEU A 201 -21.84 5.00 1.33
CA LEU A 201 -21.75 3.65 0.80
C LEU A 201 -21.90 2.65 1.93
N ASP A 202 -22.84 1.72 1.78
CA ASP A 202 -23.00 0.61 2.71
C ASP A 202 -22.07 -0.54 2.33
N LEU A 203 -21.14 -0.85 3.22
CA LEU A 203 -20.17 -1.93 3.07
C LEU A 203 -20.52 -3.15 3.92
N THR A 204 -21.74 -3.19 4.49
CA THR A 204 -22.14 -4.26 5.40
C THR A 204 -21.99 -5.63 4.74
N PRO A 205 -21.31 -6.58 5.39
CA PRO A 205 -21.20 -7.96 4.93
C PRO A 205 -22.57 -8.65 4.81
N ASP A 206 -22.69 -9.62 3.89
CA ASP A 206 -23.93 -10.38 3.68
C ASP A 206 -24.37 -11.21 4.87
N LYS A 207 -23.46 -11.45 5.81
CA LYS A 207 -23.74 -12.11 7.09
C LYS A 207 -23.27 -11.22 8.23
N PRO A 208 -24.03 -11.13 9.33
CA PRO A 208 -23.57 -10.44 10.52
C PRO A 208 -22.23 -11.03 10.95
N SER A 209 -21.24 -10.20 11.08
CA SER A 209 -19.90 -10.64 11.47
C SER A 209 -19.17 -9.49 12.13
N TYR A 210 -18.19 -9.82 12.94
CA TYR A 210 -17.27 -8.88 13.59
C TYR A 210 -16.26 -8.27 12.59
N TYR A 211 -16.63 -8.10 11.30
CA TYR A 211 -15.75 -7.57 10.26
C TYR A 211 -15.85 -6.07 10.15
N THR A 212 -14.71 -5.47 10.03
CA THR A 212 -14.62 -4.09 9.56
C THR A 212 -14.26 -4.13 8.07
N PRO A 213 -15.20 -3.77 7.17
CA PRO A 213 -14.89 -3.62 5.77
C PRO A 213 -13.95 -2.44 5.59
N ARG A 214 -12.91 -2.62 4.78
CA ARG A 214 -11.94 -1.57 4.47
C ARG A 214 -11.83 -1.39 2.97
N PRO A 215 -11.95 -0.16 2.44
CA PRO A 215 -11.45 0.19 1.13
C PRO A 215 -9.95 -0.13 1.07
N THR A 216 -9.50 -0.84 0.03
CA THR A 216 -8.13 -1.32 -0.05
C THR A 216 -7.47 -1.18 -1.41
N GLY A 217 -8.23 -0.88 -2.46
CA GLY A 217 -7.72 -0.67 -3.81
C GLY A 217 -8.74 0.04 -4.69
N VAL A 218 -8.25 0.61 -5.78
CA VAL A 218 -9.04 1.35 -6.77
C VAL A 218 -8.48 1.04 -8.15
N GLY A 219 -9.34 0.81 -9.14
CA GLY A 219 -8.95 0.65 -10.54
C GLY A 219 -10.12 0.22 -11.41
N ASP A 220 -10.02 0.48 -12.71
CA ASP A 220 -11.05 0.12 -13.70
C ASP A 220 -10.92 -1.37 -14.11
N VAL A 221 -11.46 -2.27 -13.28
CA VAL A 221 -11.36 -3.72 -13.52
C VAL A 221 -12.26 -4.21 -14.67
N ASN A 222 -13.14 -3.36 -15.16
CA ASN A 222 -14.12 -3.74 -16.18
C ASN A 222 -13.99 -2.93 -17.50
N GLY A 223 -13.11 -1.92 -17.55
CA GLY A 223 -12.80 -1.11 -18.72
C GLY A 223 -13.94 -0.19 -19.15
N ASP A 224 -14.80 0.23 -18.22
CA ASP A 224 -15.93 1.11 -18.53
C ASP A 224 -15.62 2.59 -18.35
N GLY A 225 -14.38 2.91 -18.02
CA GLY A 225 -13.89 4.26 -17.85
C GLY A 225 -14.19 4.86 -16.49
N LYS A 226 -14.58 4.05 -15.52
CA LYS A 226 -14.79 4.43 -14.13
C LYS A 226 -14.02 3.51 -13.23
N ASP A 227 -13.44 4.10 -12.21
CA ASP A 227 -12.76 3.30 -11.22
C ASP A 227 -13.75 2.49 -10.39
N ASP A 228 -13.31 1.28 -10.06
CA ASP A 228 -14.01 0.36 -9.19
C ASP A 228 -13.31 0.36 -7.82
N LEU A 229 -14.09 0.21 -6.75
CA LEU A 229 -13.58 0.18 -5.39
C LEU A 229 -13.38 -1.25 -4.91
N VAL A 230 -12.16 -1.61 -4.56
CA VAL A 230 -11.87 -2.89 -3.92
C VAL A 230 -12.03 -2.77 -2.41
N VAL A 231 -12.81 -3.67 -1.83
CA VAL A 231 -13.08 -3.71 -0.39
C VAL A 231 -12.71 -5.08 0.16
N THR A 232 -11.89 -5.08 1.18
CA THR A 232 -11.53 -6.30 1.91
C THR A 232 -12.25 -6.34 3.25
N TRP A 233 -12.84 -7.48 3.56
CA TRP A 233 -13.36 -7.78 4.88
C TRP A 233 -12.30 -8.53 5.67
N SER A 234 -11.75 -7.88 6.69
CA SER A 234 -10.76 -8.45 7.58
C SER A 234 -11.36 -8.74 8.96
N HIS A 235 -10.77 -9.71 9.63
CA HIS A 235 -11.18 -10.13 10.98
C HIS A 235 -10.80 -9.05 12.02
N VAL A 236 -11.70 -8.74 12.92
CA VAL A 236 -11.40 -8.10 14.19
C VAL A 236 -11.51 -9.18 15.26
N PHE A 237 -10.44 -9.38 15.99
CA PHE A 237 -10.23 -10.37 17.05
C PHE A 237 -11.49 -10.87 17.78
N ALA A 238 -11.85 -12.14 17.56
CA ALA A 238 -12.72 -12.89 18.45
C ALA A 238 -12.38 -14.38 18.27
N ASP A 239 -11.98 -15.01 19.33
CA ASP A 239 -11.22 -16.24 19.41
C ASP A 239 -11.91 -17.53 18.91
N GLU A 240 -13.14 -17.53 18.42
CA GLU A 240 -13.83 -18.83 18.24
C GLU A 240 -14.76 -18.99 17.02
N ILE A 241 -14.86 -18.03 16.10
CA ILE A 241 -15.79 -18.19 14.98
C ILE A 241 -15.03 -18.09 13.64
N PRO A 242 -15.03 -19.15 12.82
CA PRO A 242 -14.49 -19.09 11.46
C PRO A 242 -15.37 -18.16 10.64
N THR A 243 -14.89 -16.95 10.48
CA THR A 243 -15.60 -15.89 9.81
C THR A 243 -15.16 -15.81 8.35
N PRO A 244 -16.04 -15.75 7.36
CA PRO A 244 -15.68 -15.68 5.96
C PRO A 244 -14.98 -14.35 5.70
N ARG A 245 -13.67 -14.38 5.45
CA ARG A 245 -12.89 -13.28 4.91
C ARG A 245 -13.14 -13.22 3.41
N ALA A 246 -13.22 -12.05 2.82
CA ALA A 246 -13.42 -11.91 1.39
C ALA A 246 -12.95 -10.55 0.89
N THR A 247 -12.52 -10.52 -0.37
CA THR A 247 -12.31 -9.31 -1.13
C THR A 247 -13.43 -9.18 -2.16
N LEU A 248 -13.98 -7.99 -2.30
CA LEU A 248 -15.05 -7.66 -3.22
C LEU A 248 -14.68 -6.43 -4.03
N VAL A 249 -15.30 -6.31 -5.21
CA VAL A 249 -15.24 -5.10 -6.01
C VAL A 249 -16.61 -4.45 -6.06
N TYR A 250 -16.65 -3.15 -5.75
CA TYR A 250 -17.84 -2.31 -5.93
C TYR A 250 -17.65 -1.49 -7.20
N ARG A 251 -18.44 -1.76 -8.22
CA ARG A 251 -18.31 -1.13 -9.53
C ARG A 251 -18.78 0.31 -9.55
N GLY A 252 -17.97 1.17 -10.13
CA GLY A 252 -18.29 2.56 -10.41
C GLY A 252 -19.48 2.72 -11.34
N ALA A 253 -20.13 3.85 -11.30
CA ALA A 253 -21.25 4.18 -12.19
C ALA A 253 -21.45 5.69 -12.31
N ALA A 254 -21.80 6.19 -13.50
CA ALA A 254 -21.96 7.62 -13.83
C ALA A 254 -22.86 8.42 -12.88
N ASN A 255 -23.74 7.77 -12.14
CA ASN A 255 -24.53 8.42 -11.10
C ASN A 255 -23.83 8.42 -9.73
N GLY A 256 -22.58 7.96 -9.66
CA GLY A 256 -21.80 7.81 -8.44
C GLY A 256 -22.33 6.71 -7.51
N ALA A 257 -23.07 5.73 -8.03
CA ALA A 257 -23.45 4.55 -7.27
C ALA A 257 -22.33 3.51 -7.39
N LEU A 258 -21.74 3.16 -6.26
CA LEU A 258 -20.81 2.02 -6.20
C LEU A 258 -21.64 0.74 -5.94
N LYS A 259 -21.72 -0.12 -6.96
CA LYS A 259 -22.54 -1.34 -6.91
C LYS A 259 -21.72 -2.51 -6.42
N LYS A 260 -22.16 -3.14 -5.34
CA LYS A 260 -21.55 -4.33 -4.78
C LYS A 260 -21.49 -5.46 -5.81
N GLY A 261 -20.29 -5.94 -6.11
CA GLY A 261 -20.01 -7.08 -6.97
C GLY A 261 -19.87 -8.39 -6.20
N PRO A 262 -19.55 -9.48 -6.89
CA PRO A 262 -19.29 -10.77 -6.27
C PRO A 262 -17.98 -10.76 -5.49
N ARG A 263 -17.84 -11.73 -4.60
CA ARG A 263 -16.55 -12.01 -3.93
C ARG A 263 -15.54 -12.53 -4.94
N LEU A 264 -14.30 -12.09 -4.82
CA LEU A 264 -13.20 -12.63 -5.60
C LEU A 264 -12.93 -14.08 -5.24
N LYS A 265 -12.61 -14.89 -6.24
CA LYS A 265 -12.33 -16.31 -6.10
C LYS A 265 -10.95 -16.64 -6.65
N ASP A 266 -10.23 -17.52 -5.95
CA ASP A 266 -9.00 -18.10 -6.46
C ASP A 266 -9.27 -19.16 -7.55
N GLU A 267 -8.22 -19.72 -8.12
CA GLU A 267 -8.30 -20.78 -9.16
C GLU A 267 -9.03 -22.04 -8.71
N ARG A 268 -9.26 -22.20 -7.40
CA ARG A 268 -10.00 -23.34 -6.79
C ARG A 268 -11.42 -22.97 -6.42
N GLY A 269 -11.84 -21.72 -6.70
CA GLY A 269 -13.17 -21.20 -6.36
C GLY A 269 -13.34 -20.84 -4.88
N LYS A 270 -12.26 -20.76 -4.09
CA LYS A 270 -12.27 -20.28 -2.71
C LYS A 270 -12.26 -18.76 -2.68
N ASP A 271 -12.83 -18.14 -1.65
CA ASP A 271 -12.79 -16.69 -1.49
C ASP A 271 -11.34 -16.19 -1.38
N MET A 272 -11.00 -15.17 -2.17
CA MET A 272 -9.73 -14.45 -2.02
C MET A 272 -9.87 -13.46 -0.87
N TYR A 273 -8.87 -13.41 -0.02
CA TYR A 273 -8.77 -12.43 1.07
C TYR A 273 -7.30 -12.22 1.42
N GLY A 274 -6.98 -11.04 1.95
CA GLY A 274 -5.61 -10.72 2.35
C GLY A 274 -5.52 -9.44 3.16
N SER A 275 -4.31 -9.12 3.60
CA SER A 275 -4.01 -7.92 4.37
C SER A 275 -3.77 -6.70 3.49
N VAL A 276 -3.30 -6.91 2.26
CA VAL A 276 -3.02 -5.85 1.29
C VAL A 276 -3.65 -6.21 -0.04
N THR A 277 -4.25 -5.22 -0.70
CA THR A 277 -4.78 -5.34 -2.05
C THR A 277 -4.18 -4.24 -2.91
N LEU A 278 -3.80 -4.59 -4.13
CA LEU A 278 -3.32 -3.69 -5.17
C LEU A 278 -4.17 -3.87 -6.41
N THR A 279 -4.21 -2.85 -7.24
CA THR A 279 -4.83 -2.90 -8.56
C THR A 279 -3.81 -2.44 -9.59
N SER A 280 -3.70 -3.11 -10.70
CA SER A 280 -2.80 -2.72 -11.80
C SER A 280 -2.99 -3.66 -12.99
N ASP A 281 -2.87 -3.18 -14.21
CA ASP A 281 -2.93 -3.99 -15.43
C ASP A 281 -1.59 -4.75 -15.65
N VAL A 282 -1.48 -5.94 -15.06
CA VAL A 282 -0.25 -6.75 -15.15
C VAL A 282 -0.15 -7.54 -16.46
N ASN A 283 -1.22 -7.57 -17.26
CA ASN A 283 -1.26 -8.30 -18.52
C ASN A 283 -1.45 -7.41 -19.75
N ARG A 284 -1.58 -6.10 -19.55
CA ARG A 284 -1.73 -5.06 -20.56
C ARG A 284 -2.92 -5.31 -21.51
N ASP A 285 -4.04 -5.75 -20.95
CA ASP A 285 -5.27 -5.96 -21.71
C ASP A 285 -6.27 -4.79 -21.59
N GLY A 286 -5.89 -3.75 -20.84
CA GLY A 286 -6.66 -2.52 -20.63
C GLY A 286 -7.68 -2.62 -19.50
N PHE A 287 -7.58 -3.64 -18.66
CA PHE A 287 -8.38 -3.82 -17.46
C PHE A 287 -7.45 -3.95 -16.26
N ASP A 288 -7.75 -3.27 -15.18
CA ASP A 288 -6.99 -3.45 -13.96
C ASP A 288 -7.22 -4.82 -13.34
N ASP A 289 -6.15 -5.45 -12.92
CA ASP A 289 -6.15 -6.73 -12.21
C ASP A 289 -6.10 -6.48 -10.71
N VAL A 290 -6.75 -7.34 -9.92
CA VAL A 290 -6.76 -7.24 -8.47
C VAL A 290 -5.76 -8.23 -7.87
N ILE A 291 -4.73 -7.72 -7.20
CA ILE A 291 -3.69 -8.50 -6.55
C ILE A 291 -3.94 -8.47 -5.05
N VAL A 292 -4.15 -9.63 -4.45
CA VAL A 292 -4.43 -9.79 -3.03
C VAL A 292 -3.26 -10.50 -2.36
N SER A 293 -2.59 -9.81 -1.42
CA SER A 293 -1.55 -10.41 -0.61
C SER A 293 -2.13 -11.01 0.67
N LEU A 294 -1.98 -12.31 0.83
CA LEU A 294 -2.30 -13.03 2.05
C LEU A 294 -1.01 -13.37 2.79
N THR A 295 -0.74 -12.63 3.82
CA THR A 295 0.31 -12.94 4.81
C THR A 295 -0.34 -13.48 6.08
N CYS A 296 0.45 -14.06 6.99
CA CYS A 296 -0.10 -14.40 8.29
C CYS A 296 -0.44 -13.11 9.00
N GLU A 297 -1.69 -12.94 9.37
CA GLU A 297 -1.99 -12.06 10.47
C GLU A 297 -1.45 -12.75 11.72
N ILE A 298 -0.60 -12.06 12.45
CA ILE A 298 -0.11 -12.54 13.75
C ILE A 298 -1.29 -12.43 14.72
N LEU A 299 -2.14 -13.41 14.67
CA LEU A 299 -3.12 -13.69 15.72
C LEU A 299 -2.43 -14.71 16.61
N GLY A 300 -1.75 -14.29 17.66
CA GLY A 300 -1.19 -15.15 18.70
C GLY A 300 -0.78 -16.54 18.18
N ASP A 301 0.43 -16.79 18.15
CA ASP A 301 1.18 -18.04 18.00
C ASP A 301 0.94 -19.01 16.83
N GLU A 302 -0.16 -19.11 16.07
CA GLU A 302 -0.27 -20.32 15.24
C GLU A 302 -1.04 -20.26 13.90
N ALA A 303 -1.51 -19.19 13.38
CA ALA A 303 -2.35 -19.28 12.18
C ALA A 303 -1.61 -19.00 10.86
N VAL A 304 -0.77 -19.93 10.42
CA VAL A 304 -0.39 -19.98 9.00
C VAL A 304 -1.67 -20.20 8.19
N PRO A 305 -2.02 -19.32 7.23
CA PRO A 305 -3.20 -19.53 6.40
C PRO A 305 -3.16 -20.92 5.74
N GLU A 306 -4.31 -21.59 5.61
CA GLU A 306 -4.37 -22.83 4.86
C GLU A 306 -3.76 -22.65 3.47
N GLY A 307 -2.68 -23.36 3.17
CA GLY A 307 -1.92 -23.24 1.93
C GLY A 307 -0.78 -22.21 1.98
N GLY A 308 -0.44 -21.65 3.14
CA GLY A 308 0.66 -20.71 3.33
C GLY A 308 0.35 -19.29 2.89
N SER A 309 1.27 -18.36 3.17
CA SER A 309 1.21 -17.00 2.65
C SER A 309 1.44 -16.97 1.13
N ARG A 310 0.78 -16.05 0.42
CA ARG A 310 0.76 -16.03 -1.03
C ARG A 310 0.24 -14.70 -1.59
N LEU A 311 0.53 -14.45 -2.86
CA LEU A 311 -0.20 -13.48 -3.67
C LEU A 311 -1.26 -14.23 -4.49
N MET A 312 -2.42 -13.62 -4.66
CA MET A 312 -3.50 -14.10 -5.52
C MET A 312 -3.86 -12.98 -6.49
N VAL A 313 -4.03 -13.31 -7.77
CA VAL A 313 -4.37 -12.34 -8.82
C VAL A 313 -5.70 -12.73 -9.44
N ALA A 314 -6.65 -11.79 -9.45
CA ALA A 314 -7.87 -11.90 -10.23
C ALA A 314 -7.78 -10.92 -11.40
N TYR A 315 -7.79 -11.45 -12.62
CA TYR A 315 -7.63 -10.66 -13.83
C TYR A 315 -8.92 -9.96 -14.21
N GLY A 316 -8.83 -8.66 -14.47
CA GLY A 316 -9.92 -7.82 -14.96
C GLY A 316 -10.44 -8.24 -16.33
N GLY A 317 -11.53 -7.63 -16.80
CA GLY A 317 -12.09 -7.92 -18.11
C GLY A 317 -13.49 -7.31 -18.29
N LYS A 318 -13.91 -7.17 -19.53
CA LYS A 318 -15.11 -6.44 -19.97
C LYS A 318 -16.40 -6.69 -19.17
N ASN A 319 -16.54 -7.84 -18.54
CA ASN A 319 -17.67 -8.18 -17.68
C ASN A 319 -17.30 -8.14 -16.18
N GLY A 320 -16.16 -7.54 -15.86
CA GLY A 320 -15.56 -7.44 -14.55
C GLY A 320 -14.44 -8.44 -14.30
N TRP A 321 -14.45 -9.60 -14.97
CA TRP A 321 -13.38 -10.60 -14.83
C TRP A 321 -13.04 -11.21 -16.17
N SER A 322 -11.75 -11.51 -16.38
CA SER A 322 -11.24 -12.13 -17.58
C SER A 322 -11.88 -13.51 -17.80
N THR A 323 -12.28 -13.76 -19.05
CA THR A 323 -12.67 -15.10 -19.50
C THR A 323 -11.50 -15.88 -20.08
N GLY A 324 -10.41 -15.19 -20.42
CA GLY A 324 -9.20 -15.75 -21.03
C GLY A 324 -8.16 -16.21 -20.01
N LEU A 325 -8.01 -15.48 -18.92
CA LEU A 325 -7.08 -15.81 -17.84
C LEU A 325 -7.85 -16.27 -16.60
N LYS A 326 -7.41 -17.36 -16.01
CA LYS A 326 -7.92 -17.81 -14.70
C LYS A 326 -7.18 -17.09 -13.59
N PRO A 327 -7.80 -16.87 -12.42
CA PRO A 327 -7.08 -16.38 -11.26
C PRO A 327 -5.79 -17.18 -11.00
N THR A 328 -4.77 -16.51 -10.57
CA THR A 328 -3.43 -17.10 -10.36
C THR A 328 -3.03 -16.99 -8.89
N THR A 329 -2.47 -18.05 -8.34
CA THR A 329 -1.83 -18.04 -7.02
C THR A 329 -0.31 -18.14 -7.17
N ILE A 330 0.40 -17.17 -6.60
CA ILE A 330 1.85 -17.13 -6.52
C ILE A 330 2.28 -17.44 -5.08
N ASN A 331 3.06 -18.49 -4.90
CA ASN A 331 3.62 -18.92 -3.61
C ASN A 331 5.01 -19.55 -3.81
N GLU A 332 5.61 -20.06 -2.76
CA GLU A 332 6.95 -20.67 -2.82
C GLU A 332 7.10 -21.81 -3.82
N LYS A 333 5.98 -22.44 -4.23
CA LYS A 333 5.96 -23.57 -5.20
C LYS A 333 5.80 -23.09 -6.64
N THR A 334 5.62 -21.80 -6.85
CA THR A 334 5.46 -21.24 -8.20
C THR A 334 6.74 -21.49 -9.01
N PRO A 335 6.63 -22.18 -10.17
CA PRO A 335 7.81 -22.48 -10.99
C PRO A 335 8.54 -21.23 -11.46
N GLY A 336 9.86 -21.27 -11.44
CA GLY A 336 10.72 -20.19 -11.94
C GLY A 336 11.08 -19.12 -10.90
N LEU A 337 10.56 -19.17 -9.67
CA LEU A 337 10.95 -18.23 -8.62
C LEU A 337 12.41 -18.44 -8.22
N PRO A 338 13.23 -17.36 -8.23
CA PRO A 338 14.62 -17.44 -7.79
C PRO A 338 14.71 -17.43 -6.24
N GLY A 339 15.85 -17.93 -5.72
CA GLY A 339 16.18 -17.80 -4.30
C GLY A 339 15.55 -18.85 -3.38
N ASN A 340 14.72 -19.76 -3.90
CA ASN A 340 14.02 -20.79 -3.10
C ASN A 340 13.29 -20.21 -1.87
N PRO A 341 12.31 -19.32 -2.06
CA PRO A 341 11.53 -18.77 -0.96
C PRO A 341 10.75 -19.87 -0.23
N VAL A 342 10.36 -19.60 1.00
CA VAL A 342 9.56 -20.52 1.84
C VAL A 342 8.30 -19.79 2.35
N SER A 343 7.17 -20.47 2.41
CA SER A 343 5.93 -19.90 2.94
C SER A 343 5.68 -20.22 4.42
N SER A 344 6.50 -21.09 5.00
CA SER A 344 6.38 -21.52 6.39
C SER A 344 6.59 -20.40 7.42
N TYR A 345 7.18 -19.27 7.01
CA TYR A 345 7.43 -18.10 7.85
C TYR A 345 6.41 -16.98 7.63
N CYS A 346 5.24 -17.28 7.11
CA CYS A 346 4.10 -16.36 7.15
C CYS A 346 4.18 -15.05 6.36
N ASN A 347 5.23 -14.72 5.64
CA ASN A 347 5.37 -13.40 5.03
C ASN A 347 5.77 -13.42 3.55
N PHE A 348 5.44 -14.50 2.85
CA PHE A 348 5.56 -14.50 1.39
C PHE A 348 4.49 -13.56 0.80
N GLY A 349 4.91 -12.57 0.05
CA GLY A 349 4.02 -11.53 -0.46
C GLY A 349 3.90 -10.28 0.43
N TYR A 350 4.79 -10.10 1.42
CA TYR A 350 4.75 -8.94 2.31
C TYR A 350 5.09 -7.63 1.59
N ALA A 351 4.36 -6.56 1.94
CA ALA A 351 4.52 -5.20 1.42
C ALA A 351 4.60 -5.15 -0.12
N PRO A 352 3.64 -5.68 -0.87
CA PRO A 352 3.71 -5.67 -2.31
C PRO A 352 3.58 -4.25 -2.88
N ALA A 353 4.26 -4.00 -4.00
CA ALA A 353 4.17 -2.78 -4.79
C ALA A 353 4.09 -3.13 -6.28
N THR A 354 3.39 -2.30 -7.07
CA THR A 354 3.22 -2.49 -8.52
C THR A 354 3.74 -1.29 -9.29
N GLY A 355 4.18 -1.53 -10.51
CA GLY A 355 4.60 -0.53 -11.48
C GLY A 355 5.47 -1.14 -12.57
N ASP A 356 5.62 -0.49 -13.71
CA ASP A 356 6.43 -0.98 -14.82
C ASP A 356 7.92 -0.67 -14.59
N VAL A 357 8.66 -1.61 -14.00
CA VAL A 357 10.08 -1.39 -13.67
C VAL A 357 11.01 -1.53 -14.86
N ASN A 358 10.51 -1.90 -16.04
CA ASN A 358 11.34 -2.16 -17.22
C ASN A 358 10.91 -1.41 -18.48
N GLY A 359 9.83 -0.65 -18.43
CA GLY A 359 9.33 0.16 -19.53
C GLY A 359 8.72 -0.66 -20.67
N ASP A 360 8.20 -1.89 -20.38
CA ASP A 360 7.58 -2.73 -21.42
C ASP A 360 6.06 -2.57 -21.49
N GLY A 361 5.50 -1.78 -20.59
CA GLY A 361 4.08 -1.44 -20.51
C GLY A 361 3.22 -2.48 -19.79
N TYR A 362 3.82 -3.46 -19.12
CA TYR A 362 3.15 -4.37 -18.21
C TYR A 362 3.52 -3.97 -16.77
N ALA A 363 2.54 -3.90 -15.91
CA ALA A 363 2.86 -3.65 -14.51
C ALA A 363 3.53 -4.89 -13.88
N ASP A 364 4.66 -4.67 -13.23
CA ASP A 364 5.43 -5.66 -12.47
C ASP A 364 5.01 -5.62 -11.00
N VAL A 365 5.34 -6.66 -10.23
CA VAL A 365 5.04 -6.73 -8.80
C VAL A 365 6.30 -7.05 -8.00
N ALA A 366 6.68 -6.13 -7.11
CA ALA A 366 7.73 -6.37 -6.12
C ALA A 366 7.11 -6.72 -4.76
N PHE A 367 7.70 -7.65 -4.02
CA PHE A 367 7.28 -8.01 -2.67
C PHE A 367 8.41 -8.69 -1.90
N SER A 368 8.30 -8.70 -0.57
CA SER A 368 9.23 -9.42 0.28
C SER A 368 8.82 -10.88 0.47
N ALA A 369 9.79 -11.78 0.43
CA ALA A 369 9.59 -13.21 0.64
C ALA A 369 10.65 -13.77 1.60
N PRO A 370 10.27 -14.63 2.56
CA PRO A 370 11.22 -15.28 3.45
C PRO A 370 12.01 -16.37 2.71
N LEU A 371 13.25 -16.55 3.12
CA LEU A 371 14.13 -17.65 2.73
C LEU A 371 14.38 -18.56 3.94
N LYS A 372 14.88 -19.76 3.70
CA LYS A 372 15.30 -20.66 4.78
C LYS A 372 16.41 -20.01 5.63
N GLY A 373 16.27 -20.07 6.96
CA GLY A 373 17.27 -19.57 7.92
C GLY A 373 17.15 -18.06 8.18
N ASP A 374 15.93 -17.56 8.42
CA ASP A 374 15.60 -16.20 8.86
C ASP A 374 16.12 -15.07 7.94
N LYS A 375 16.31 -15.40 6.68
CA LYS A 375 16.66 -14.45 5.63
C LYS A 375 15.41 -14.05 4.85
N THR A 376 15.46 -12.88 4.25
CA THR A 376 14.45 -12.41 3.32
C THR A 376 15.07 -11.99 1.99
N VAL A 377 14.25 -11.93 0.99
CA VAL A 377 14.59 -11.44 -0.34
C VAL A 377 13.42 -10.62 -0.86
N THR A 378 13.72 -9.55 -1.58
CA THR A 378 12.70 -8.89 -2.39
C THR A 378 12.65 -9.59 -3.74
N LEU A 379 11.47 -10.11 -4.09
CA LEU A 379 11.20 -10.67 -5.41
C LEU A 379 10.52 -9.61 -6.28
N VAL A 380 10.89 -9.57 -7.55
CA VAL A 380 10.20 -8.77 -8.58
C VAL A 380 9.69 -9.75 -9.64
N LEU A 381 8.38 -9.89 -9.72
CA LEU A 381 7.71 -10.65 -10.78
C LEU A 381 7.44 -9.74 -11.96
N ARG A 382 7.59 -10.29 -13.16
CA ARG A 382 7.27 -9.57 -14.39
C ARG A 382 5.83 -9.77 -14.78
N GLY A 383 5.17 -8.65 -15.10
CA GLY A 383 3.95 -8.66 -15.85
C GLY A 383 4.14 -9.24 -17.25
N GLY A 384 3.06 -9.56 -17.93
CA GLY A 384 3.11 -10.09 -19.29
C GLY A 384 1.77 -10.65 -19.75
N PRO A 385 1.62 -10.98 -21.04
CA PRO A 385 0.32 -11.34 -21.63
C PRO A 385 -0.34 -12.60 -21.04
N LYS A 386 0.35 -13.28 -20.15
CA LYS A 386 -0.17 -14.43 -19.38
C LYS A 386 -0.41 -14.09 -17.91
N GLY A 387 -0.37 -12.81 -17.56
CA GLY A 387 -0.40 -12.32 -16.18
C GLY A 387 0.92 -12.56 -15.45
N LEU A 388 0.88 -12.54 -14.12
CA LEU A 388 2.06 -12.74 -13.28
C LEU A 388 2.50 -14.21 -13.25
N THR A 389 3.79 -14.43 -13.42
CA THR A 389 4.41 -15.76 -13.35
C THR A 389 5.75 -15.69 -12.62
N GLY A 390 6.30 -16.84 -12.21
CA GLY A 390 7.68 -16.92 -11.71
C GLY A 390 8.75 -16.82 -12.83
N THR A 391 8.33 -16.88 -14.09
CA THR A 391 9.26 -16.82 -15.22
C THR A 391 9.86 -15.41 -15.31
N ASN A 392 11.19 -15.33 -15.42
CA ASN A 392 11.93 -14.06 -15.43
C ASN A 392 11.84 -13.24 -14.15
N ALA A 393 11.32 -13.81 -13.06
CA ALA A 393 11.35 -13.18 -11.77
C ALA A 393 12.79 -12.88 -11.32
N LYS A 394 13.00 -11.72 -10.70
CA LYS A 394 14.28 -11.34 -10.10
C LYS A 394 14.25 -11.45 -8.59
N SER A 395 15.38 -11.87 -8.03
CA SER A 395 15.66 -11.83 -6.60
C SER A 395 16.65 -10.71 -6.31
N LEU A 396 16.25 -9.76 -5.50
CA LEU A 396 17.10 -8.66 -5.06
C LEU A 396 17.61 -8.98 -3.65
N SER A 397 18.87 -9.38 -3.55
CA SER A 397 19.52 -9.69 -2.28
C SER A 397 20.20 -8.48 -1.64
N GLY A 398 20.48 -8.56 -0.33
CA GLY A 398 21.13 -7.47 0.41
C GLY A 398 20.24 -6.30 0.71
N LEU A 399 18.92 -6.49 0.58
CA LEU A 399 17.90 -5.57 1.02
C LEU A 399 17.46 -5.90 2.45
N PRO A 400 16.88 -4.95 3.17
CA PRO A 400 16.42 -5.14 4.54
C PRO A 400 15.39 -6.25 4.69
N VAL A 401 15.25 -6.74 5.90
CA VAL A 401 14.18 -7.66 6.31
C VAL A 401 12.90 -6.84 6.49
N TRP A 402 11.79 -7.28 5.87
CA TRP A 402 10.47 -6.61 5.97
C TRP A 402 10.45 -5.14 5.54
N PRO A 403 11.00 -4.78 4.38
CA PRO A 403 11.01 -3.40 3.94
C PRO A 403 9.61 -2.91 3.55
N GLY A 404 9.35 -1.61 3.67
CA GLY A 404 8.36 -0.94 2.86
C GLY A 404 8.85 -0.87 1.41
N LEU A 405 7.95 -1.01 0.44
CA LEU A 405 8.26 -0.94 -0.98
C LEU A 405 7.33 0.05 -1.69
N ALA A 406 7.88 0.81 -2.64
CA ALA A 406 7.10 1.57 -3.61
C ALA A 406 7.79 1.48 -4.99
N ILE A 407 6.99 1.48 -6.06
CA ILE A 407 7.47 1.52 -7.43
C ILE A 407 6.88 2.76 -8.08
N GLN A 408 7.73 3.68 -8.54
CA GLN A 408 7.36 4.98 -9.09
C GLN A 408 8.38 5.43 -10.13
N ASP A 409 7.94 6.07 -11.22
CA ASP A 409 8.83 6.64 -12.24
C ASP A 409 9.34 8.03 -11.81
N LEU A 410 10.28 8.01 -10.85
CA LEU A 410 10.83 9.20 -10.20
C LEU A 410 11.74 10.03 -11.12
N ASN A 411 12.11 9.47 -12.27
CA ASN A 411 13.00 10.14 -13.22
C ASN A 411 12.32 10.48 -14.56
N GLY A 412 11.11 9.97 -14.81
CA GLY A 412 10.32 10.25 -16.00
C GLY A 412 10.85 9.54 -17.26
N ASP A 413 11.60 8.42 -17.12
CA ASP A 413 12.15 7.69 -18.28
C ASP A 413 11.28 6.53 -18.77
N GLY A 414 10.14 6.28 -18.08
CA GLY A 414 9.16 5.24 -18.40
C GLY A 414 9.48 3.88 -17.79
N ALA A 415 10.55 3.78 -16.97
CA ALA A 415 10.90 2.56 -16.26
C ALA A 415 11.02 2.88 -14.76
N ALA A 416 9.99 2.51 -14.01
CA ALA A 416 9.84 2.93 -12.62
C ALA A 416 10.95 2.42 -11.69
N GLU A 417 11.37 3.28 -10.77
CA GLU A 417 12.30 2.97 -9.68
C GLU A 417 11.62 2.16 -8.58
N LEU A 418 12.39 1.31 -7.90
CA LEU A 418 11.98 0.66 -6.68
C LEU A 418 12.59 1.37 -5.46
N ALA A 419 11.74 2.01 -4.66
CA ALA A 419 12.08 2.52 -3.35
C ALA A 419 11.95 1.41 -2.31
N VAL A 420 12.97 1.25 -1.46
CA VAL A 420 13.06 0.21 -0.43
C VAL A 420 13.45 0.85 0.89
N SER A 421 12.62 0.75 1.91
CA SER A 421 12.97 1.23 3.24
C SER A 421 13.92 0.27 3.97
N THR A 422 14.72 0.80 4.88
CA THR A 422 15.57 0.00 5.78
C THR A 422 14.95 -0.14 7.17
N SER A 423 13.74 0.38 7.34
CA SER A 423 13.06 0.44 8.63
C SER A 423 12.83 -0.95 9.23
N HIS A 424 12.99 -1.04 10.51
CA HIS A 424 12.94 -2.14 11.49
C HIS A 424 14.30 -2.61 12.04
N THR A 425 15.41 -2.03 11.62
CA THR A 425 16.63 -2.11 12.41
C THR A 425 16.59 -0.92 13.35
N SER A 426 16.53 -1.10 14.64
CA SER A 426 16.48 -0.04 15.66
C SER A 426 17.75 0.86 15.66
N GLU A 427 18.39 1.03 14.53
CA GLU A 427 19.60 1.82 14.34
C GLU A 427 19.23 3.22 13.82
N ALA A 428 19.89 4.24 14.34
CA ALA A 428 19.69 5.64 14.00
C ALA A 428 20.01 6.00 12.53
N ASP A 429 20.27 5.03 11.68
CA ASP A 429 20.73 5.15 10.30
C ASP A 429 19.73 4.62 9.27
N ASP A 430 18.43 4.58 9.59
CA ASP A 430 17.40 4.16 8.66
C ASP A 430 17.45 5.02 7.39
N LYS A 431 17.45 4.34 6.23
CA LYS A 431 17.54 4.98 4.91
C LYS A 431 16.53 4.36 3.95
N VAL A 432 16.10 5.15 3.00
CA VAL A 432 15.41 4.67 1.81
C VAL A 432 16.45 4.48 0.71
N ARG A 433 16.44 3.29 0.10
CA ARG A 433 17.24 2.97 -1.07
C ARG A 433 16.40 3.09 -2.32
N ILE A 434 16.85 3.87 -3.29
CA ILE A 434 16.22 3.97 -4.60
C ILE A 434 17.04 3.14 -5.58
N LEU A 435 16.41 2.11 -6.13
CA LEU A 435 16.98 1.19 -7.10
C LEU A 435 16.40 1.51 -8.47
N ARG A 436 17.28 1.76 -9.44
CA ARG A 436 16.84 2.19 -10.78
C ARG A 436 16.15 1.07 -11.53
N GLY A 437 15.02 1.43 -12.17
CA GLY A 437 14.39 0.67 -13.22
C GLY A 437 15.18 0.72 -14.54
N GLY A 438 14.74 -0.03 -15.52
CA GLY A 438 15.30 -0.01 -16.88
C GLY A 438 15.03 -1.31 -17.64
N PRO A 439 15.32 -1.40 -18.94
CA PRO A 439 14.92 -2.53 -19.82
C PRO A 439 15.30 -3.93 -19.30
N SER A 440 16.28 -4.01 -18.43
CA SER A 440 16.65 -5.26 -17.75
C SER A 440 15.96 -5.41 -16.38
N GLY A 441 15.07 -4.49 -15.99
CA GLY A 441 14.42 -4.35 -14.70
C GLY A 441 15.31 -3.73 -13.64
N ILE A 442 14.94 -3.91 -12.39
CA ILE A 442 15.61 -3.27 -11.25
C ILE A 442 17.08 -3.60 -11.19
N SER A 443 17.91 -2.55 -11.05
CA SER A 443 19.34 -2.62 -10.84
C SER A 443 19.68 -2.36 -9.38
N THR A 444 20.42 -3.27 -8.76
CA THR A 444 20.95 -3.07 -7.40
C THR A 444 22.30 -2.34 -7.38
N SER A 445 22.81 -1.98 -8.56
CA SER A 445 24.11 -1.27 -8.70
C SER A 445 23.94 0.21 -8.37
N ARG A 446 24.77 0.72 -7.45
CA ARG A 446 24.82 2.16 -7.09
C ARG A 446 23.43 2.72 -6.70
N PRO A 447 22.77 2.19 -5.67
CA PRO A 447 21.51 2.74 -5.20
C PRO A 447 21.72 4.17 -4.72
N MET A 448 20.73 5.03 -4.95
CA MET A 448 20.66 6.30 -4.23
C MET A 448 20.16 6.01 -2.82
N LEU A 449 20.75 6.68 -1.83
CA LEU A 449 20.34 6.56 -0.43
C LEU A 449 19.79 7.90 0.04
N ILE A 450 18.63 7.86 0.68
CA ILE A 450 17.99 9.02 1.30
C ILE A 450 17.83 8.70 2.79
N GLY A 451 18.46 9.49 3.64
CA GLY A 451 18.32 9.38 5.09
C GLY A 451 17.60 10.59 5.69
N PRO A 452 17.22 10.57 6.96
CA PRO A 452 16.59 11.71 7.64
C PRO A 452 17.40 13.00 7.50
N ALA A 453 18.72 12.93 7.62
CA ALA A 453 19.60 14.10 7.53
C ALA A 453 19.56 14.78 6.15
N ASP A 454 19.36 14.04 5.06
CA ASP A 454 19.22 14.59 3.71
C ASP A 454 17.97 15.45 3.56
N LEU A 455 16.98 15.26 4.45
CA LEU A 455 15.72 15.98 4.52
C LEU A 455 15.66 16.96 5.68
N GLY A 456 16.81 17.29 6.29
CA GLY A 456 16.90 18.21 7.42
C GLY A 456 16.26 17.69 8.72
N LEU A 457 15.94 16.41 8.77
CA LEU A 457 15.42 15.72 9.95
C LEU A 457 16.55 15.26 10.86
N LYS A 458 16.30 15.25 12.15
CA LYS A 458 17.23 14.67 13.12
C LYS A 458 16.91 13.21 13.30
N PRO A 459 17.85 12.30 13.07
CA PRO A 459 17.66 10.89 13.39
C PRO A 459 17.36 10.73 14.88
N VAL A 460 16.32 9.99 15.22
CA VAL A 460 15.96 9.66 16.59
C VAL A 460 15.91 8.14 16.71
N LEU A 461 16.55 7.61 17.75
CA LEU A 461 16.51 6.17 18.00
C LEU A 461 15.07 5.74 18.28
N GLY A 462 14.59 4.76 17.54
CA GLY A 462 13.22 4.24 17.63
C GLY A 462 12.23 4.87 16.65
N ASP A 463 12.60 5.90 15.89
CA ASP A 463 11.85 6.35 14.72
C ASP A 463 12.02 5.32 13.57
N SER A 464 11.07 5.27 12.67
CA SER A 464 11.04 4.30 11.56
C SER A 464 10.97 5.03 10.22
N PHE A 465 12.04 5.75 9.86
CA PHE A 465 12.14 6.51 8.61
C PHE A 465 11.87 5.59 7.40
N GLY A 466 10.89 5.94 6.60
CA GLY A 466 10.46 5.12 5.46
C GLY A 466 9.64 3.89 5.87
N SER A 467 9.01 3.89 7.06
CA SER A 467 8.08 2.81 7.46
C SER A 467 6.89 2.69 6.50
N GLY A 468 6.61 3.74 5.72
CA GLY A 468 5.64 3.74 4.66
C GLY A 468 6.03 4.69 3.53
N PHE A 469 5.43 4.45 2.39
CA PHE A 469 5.49 5.32 1.21
C PHE A 469 4.09 5.79 0.86
N GLY A 470 3.96 7.04 0.37
CA GLY A 470 2.76 7.49 -0.31
C GLY A 470 2.66 6.84 -1.70
N ARG A 471 1.45 6.64 -2.16
CA ARG A 471 1.14 5.95 -3.42
C ARG A 471 0.08 6.71 -4.17
#